data_7e94a2e6bbb633ab4abb668c84fcfda4
#
_entry.id   7e94a2e6bbb633ab4abb668c84fcfda4
#
_cell.length_a   1.000
_cell.length_b   1.000
_cell.length_c   1.000
_cell.angle_alpha   90.00
_cell.angle_beta   90.00
_cell.angle_gamma   90.00
#
_symmetry.space_group_name_H-M   'P 1'
#
loop_
_entity.id
_entity.type
_entity.pdbx_description
1 polymer ?
#
loop_
_entity_poly.entity_id
_entity_poly.type
_entity_poly.pdbx_seq_one_letter_code
_entity_poly.pdbx_strand_id
1 'polypeptide(L)' 'MSEVKAPMGGKVIDVLVNPGDTVQEGEEVVVIEAMKMEMPIVSEDAGMVKEVKCKTGDTVETDAVLVVLE' A
#
# COMPACT_ATOMS: atom_id res chain seq x y z
N MET A 1 -9.60 -10.85 -6.76
CA MET A 1 -8.39 -10.63 -5.94
C MET A 1 -7.55 -9.57 -6.62
N SER A 2 -7.15 -8.56 -5.87
CA SER A 2 -6.37 -7.43 -6.39
C SER A 2 -5.15 -7.19 -5.54
N GLU A 3 -4.16 -6.53 -6.12
CA GLU A 3 -2.94 -6.18 -5.40
C GLU A 3 -2.70 -4.69 -5.54
N VAL A 4 -2.30 -4.05 -4.43
CA VAL A 4 -1.86 -2.67 -4.45
C VAL A 4 -0.34 -2.71 -4.52
N LYS A 5 0.22 -2.12 -5.57
CA LYS A 5 1.66 -2.16 -5.83
C LYS A 5 2.28 -0.78 -5.71
N ALA A 6 3.56 -0.75 -5.36
CA ALA A 6 4.29 0.50 -5.29
C ALA A 6 4.56 1.01 -6.72
N PRO A 7 4.22 2.28 -7.01
CA PRO A 7 4.50 2.85 -8.33
C PRO A 7 5.98 3.14 -8.55
N MET A 8 6.72 3.25 -7.47
CA MET A 8 8.17 3.46 -7.53
C MET A 8 8.77 2.99 -6.22
N GLY A 9 10.07 2.79 -6.19
CA GLY A 9 10.76 2.40 -4.98
C GLY A 9 10.76 3.51 -3.95
N GLY A 10 10.72 3.12 -2.68
CA GLY A 10 10.72 4.07 -1.58
C GLY A 10 10.68 3.37 -0.24
N LYS A 11 10.55 4.16 0.81
CA LYS A 11 10.48 3.65 2.17
C LYS A 11 9.06 3.78 2.69
N VAL A 12 8.54 2.70 3.25
CA VAL A 12 7.21 2.71 3.86
C VAL A 12 7.27 3.50 5.16
N ILE A 13 6.52 4.59 5.23
CA ILE A 13 6.49 5.44 6.42
C ILE A 13 5.22 5.28 7.22
N ASP A 14 4.14 4.77 6.59
CA ASP A 14 2.91 4.51 7.32
C ASP A 14 2.11 3.44 6.58
N VAL A 15 1.42 2.59 7.32
CA VAL A 15 0.50 1.60 6.80
C VAL A 15 -0.85 1.90 7.42
N LEU A 16 -1.83 2.23 6.60
CA LEU A 16 -3.10 2.78 7.05
C LEU A 16 -4.20 1.73 7.19
N VAL A 17 -3.94 0.50 6.77
CA VAL A 17 -4.94 -0.58 6.80
C VAL A 17 -4.37 -1.82 7.45
N ASN A 18 -5.25 -2.69 7.91
CA ASN A 18 -4.91 -3.97 8.52
C ASN A 18 -5.69 -5.08 7.83
N PRO A 19 -5.21 -6.34 7.91
CA PRO A 19 -5.99 -7.46 7.39
C PRO A 19 -7.39 -7.46 8.00
N GLY A 20 -8.39 -7.66 7.16
CA GLY A 20 -9.79 -7.63 7.56
C GLY A 20 -10.49 -6.30 7.34
N ASP A 21 -9.72 -5.23 7.09
CA ASP A 21 -10.32 -3.93 6.82
C ASP A 21 -10.94 -3.93 5.42
N THR A 22 -12.01 -3.14 5.26
CA THR A 22 -12.61 -2.90 3.96
C THR A 22 -12.09 -1.59 3.41
N VAL A 23 -11.68 -1.58 2.14
CA VAL A 23 -11.20 -0.37 1.49
C VAL A 23 -12.07 -0.05 0.28
N GLN A 24 -12.10 1.24 -0.05
CA GLN A 24 -12.82 1.75 -1.21
C GLN A 24 -11.82 2.11 -2.30
N GLU A 25 -12.30 2.18 -3.54
CA GLU A 25 -11.49 2.69 -4.64
C GLU A 25 -11.03 4.12 -4.31
N GLY A 26 -9.75 4.37 -4.47
CA GLY A 26 -9.17 5.69 -4.16
C GLY A 26 -8.79 5.90 -2.71
N GLU A 27 -9.03 4.93 -1.85
CA GLU A 27 -8.68 5.05 -0.44
C GLU A 27 -7.18 4.84 -0.25
N GLU A 28 -6.55 5.67 0.58
CA GLU A 28 -5.12 5.54 0.87
C GLU A 28 -4.88 4.34 1.77
N VAL A 29 -3.95 3.50 1.38
CA VAL A 29 -3.66 2.28 2.16
C VAL A 29 -2.25 2.26 2.73
N VAL A 30 -1.29 2.90 2.07
CA VAL A 30 0.10 2.95 2.50
C VAL A 30 0.65 4.31 2.11
N VAL A 31 1.58 4.84 2.91
CA VAL A 31 2.32 6.05 2.53
C VAL A 31 3.79 5.67 2.41
N ILE A 32 4.39 6.02 1.30
CA ILE A 32 5.82 5.80 1.10
C ILE A 32 6.54 7.14 0.91
N GLU A 33 7.83 7.15 1.25
CA GLU A 33 8.69 8.30 0.98
C GLU A 33 9.60 7.93 -0.19
N ALA A 34 9.58 8.74 -1.22
CA ALA A 34 10.44 8.57 -2.38
C ALA A 34 10.94 9.94 -2.80
N MET A 35 12.23 10.06 -3.08
CA MET A 35 12.83 11.32 -3.52
C MET A 35 12.56 12.47 -2.56
N LYS A 36 12.58 12.17 -1.25
CA LYS A 36 12.34 13.13 -0.16
C LYS A 36 10.92 13.69 -0.15
N MET A 37 9.98 13.00 -0.80
CA MET A 37 8.58 13.39 -0.81
C MET A 37 7.73 12.24 -0.31
N GLU A 38 6.70 12.56 0.48
CA GLU A 38 5.74 11.56 0.93
C GLU A 38 4.69 11.36 -0.15
N MET A 39 4.37 10.12 -0.44
CA MET A 39 3.44 9.78 -1.50
C MET A 39 2.43 8.77 -0.97
N PRO A 40 1.14 9.15 -0.93
CA PRO A 40 0.11 8.19 -0.55
C PRO A 40 -0.14 7.22 -1.70
N ILE A 41 -0.25 5.94 -1.35
CA ILE A 41 -0.57 4.91 -2.33
C ILE A 41 -2.03 4.53 -2.09
N VAL A 42 -2.83 4.63 -3.14
CA VAL A 42 -4.26 4.38 -3.03
C VAL A 42 -4.62 3.05 -3.67
N SER A 43 -5.72 2.47 -3.20
CA SER A 43 -6.26 1.27 -3.80
C SER A 43 -7.00 1.65 -5.09
N GLU A 44 -6.77 0.89 -6.15
CA GLU A 44 -7.49 1.09 -7.40
C GLU A 44 -8.82 0.33 -7.41
N ASP A 45 -9.02 -0.58 -6.46
CA ASP A 45 -10.22 -1.38 -6.36
C ASP A 45 -10.78 -1.33 -4.95
N ALA A 46 -12.09 -1.52 -4.83
CA ALA A 46 -12.73 -1.74 -3.54
C ALA A 46 -12.60 -3.21 -3.18
N GLY A 47 -12.46 -3.51 -1.89
CA GLY A 47 -12.39 -4.89 -1.44
C GLY A 47 -11.97 -4.98 0.00
N MET A 48 -11.78 -6.20 0.47
CA MET A 48 -11.32 -6.44 1.82
C MET A 48 -9.84 -6.76 1.82
N VAL A 49 -9.10 -6.19 2.75
CA VAL A 49 -7.67 -6.45 2.88
C VAL A 49 -7.47 -7.90 3.34
N LYS A 50 -6.84 -8.69 2.50
CA LYS A 50 -6.49 -10.07 2.82
C LYS A 50 -5.15 -10.15 3.52
N GLU A 51 -4.18 -9.41 3.03
CA GLU A 51 -2.82 -9.45 3.56
C GLU A 51 -2.13 -8.13 3.33
N VAL A 52 -1.35 -7.67 4.32
CA VAL A 52 -0.49 -6.50 4.20
C VAL A 52 0.95 -7.03 4.10
N LYS A 53 1.60 -6.77 2.99
CA LYS A 53 2.92 -7.34 2.70
C LYS A 53 4.08 -6.42 3.05
N CYS A 54 3.80 -5.26 3.60
CA CYS A 54 4.83 -4.31 4.00
C CYS A 54 4.53 -3.81 5.40
N LYS A 55 5.54 -3.19 6.02
CA LYS A 55 5.36 -2.57 7.33
C LYS A 55 6.20 -1.29 7.37
N THR A 56 5.87 -0.44 8.33
CA THR A 56 6.59 0.82 8.53
C THR A 56 8.08 0.55 8.71
N GLY A 57 8.88 1.26 7.94
CA GLY A 57 10.33 1.11 7.94
C GLY A 57 10.87 0.24 6.83
N ASP A 58 10.02 -0.51 6.12
CA ASP A 58 10.47 -1.33 5.02
C ASP A 58 10.86 -0.48 3.81
N THR A 59 11.85 -0.94 3.07
CA THR A 59 12.19 -0.38 1.77
C THR A 59 11.57 -1.28 0.71
N VAL A 60 10.86 -0.68 -0.23
CA VAL A 60 10.18 -1.42 -1.29
C VAL A 60 10.67 -0.94 -2.65
N GLU A 61 10.55 -1.79 -3.64
CA GLU A 61 10.95 -1.48 -5.01
C GLU A 61 9.71 -1.25 -5.87
N THR A 62 9.93 -0.73 -7.08
CA THR A 62 8.86 -0.55 -8.05
C THR A 62 8.13 -1.87 -8.27
N ASP A 63 6.80 -1.81 -8.29
CA ASP A 63 5.90 -2.96 -8.48
C ASP A 63 5.89 -3.94 -7.31
N ALA A 64 6.54 -3.62 -6.19
CA ALA A 64 6.42 -4.46 -5.00
C ALA A 64 4.96 -4.47 -4.53
N VAL A 65 4.46 -5.65 -4.19
CA VAL A 65 3.09 -5.79 -3.69
C VAL A 65 3.05 -5.30 -2.25
N LEU A 66 2.21 -4.32 -1.98
CA LEU A 66 2.09 -3.72 -0.65
C LEU A 66 0.92 -4.30 0.12
N VAL A 67 -0.23 -4.47 -0.55
CA VAL A 67 -1.46 -4.95 0.07
C VAL A 67 -2.14 -5.88 -0.93
N VAL A 68 -2.71 -6.97 -0.42
CA VAL A 68 -3.50 -7.90 -1.24
C VAL A 68 -4.96 -7.77 -0.81
N LEU A 69 -5.84 -7.57 -1.78
CA LEU A 69 -7.29 -7.47 -1.56
C LEU A 69 -8.00 -8.71 -2.07
N GLU A 70 -9.05 -9.08 -1.40
CA GLU A 70 -9.96 -10.14 -1.87
C GLU A 70 -11.07 -9.57 -2.71
#